data_4e0b8ea47b42ff5f2d8a1866b4d6a89f
#
_entry.id   4e0b8ea47b42ff5f2d8a1866b4d6a89f
#
_cell.length_a   1.000
_cell.length_b   1.000
_cell.length_c   1.000
_cell.angle_alpha   90.00
_cell.angle_beta   90.00
_cell.angle_gamma   90.00
#
_symmetry.space_group_name_H-M   'P 1'
#
loop_
_entity.id
_entity.type
_entity.pdbx_description
1 polymer ?
#
loop_
_entity_poly.entity_id
_entity_poly.type
_entity_poly.pdbx_seq_one_letter_code
_entity_poly.pdbx_strand_id
1 'polypeptide(L)'
;ALAVALAVLTFAPGIFAQEPIKIGQFASLTGKEASLGQSSSNGTMMAIDDLNAAGGVLGRPLLLITEDTQSKPGESATAVKKLISRDKVIALLGEVASSRSLEAAPVAQAAKVPMISPASTNPKVTETGAYIFRTCFIDPFQGPVMARFARERLKAKRIALMVSNSSAYSIGLAKFFRESFVANGGTIVL
;
A
#
# COMPACT_ATOMS: atom_id res chain seq x y z
N ALA A 1 -61.93 41.68 14.11
CA ALA A 1 -60.74 41.39 13.31
C ALA A 1 -60.03 40.16 13.89
N LEU A 2 -60.16 39.01 13.18
CA LEU A 2 -59.53 37.75 13.60
C LEU A 2 -58.23 37.62 12.81
N ALA A 3 -57.07 37.68 13.46
CA ALA A 3 -55.75 37.41 12.87
C ALA A 3 -55.48 35.95 12.83
N VAL A 4 -55.44 35.35 11.65
CA VAL A 4 -55.03 33.93 11.44
C VAL A 4 -53.48 33.96 11.32
N ALA A 5 -52.79 33.43 12.32
CA ALA A 5 -51.37 33.20 12.26
C ALA A 5 -51.07 31.92 11.47
N LEU A 6 -50.49 32.08 10.28
CA LEU A 6 -50.07 30.97 9.42
C LEU A 6 -48.70 30.51 9.95
N ALA A 7 -48.67 29.37 10.66
CA ALA A 7 -47.43 28.73 11.10
C ALA A 7 -46.82 28.01 9.89
N VAL A 8 -45.74 28.57 9.30
CA VAL A 8 -44.92 27.92 8.28
C VAL A 8 -44.00 26.90 8.99
N LEU A 9 -44.37 25.62 8.94
CA LEU A 9 -43.48 24.54 9.32
C LEU A 9 -42.36 24.44 8.28
N THR A 10 -41.20 25.00 8.58
CA THR A 10 -39.99 24.75 7.80
C THR A 10 -39.54 23.31 8.09
N PHE A 11 -39.84 22.41 7.21
CA PHE A 11 -39.19 21.09 7.16
C PHE A 11 -37.70 21.34 6.86
N ALA A 12 -36.85 21.33 7.89
CA ALA A 12 -35.42 21.21 7.69
C ALA A 12 -35.20 19.79 7.10
N PRO A 13 -34.62 19.66 5.90
CA PRO A 13 -34.25 18.35 5.40
C PRO A 13 -33.29 17.74 6.41
N GLY A 14 -33.69 16.62 7.01
CA GLY A 14 -32.81 15.87 7.90
C GLY A 14 -31.54 15.55 7.12
N ILE A 15 -30.40 16.10 7.54
CA ILE A 15 -29.11 15.72 7.03
C ILE A 15 -28.90 14.28 7.50
N PHE A 16 -29.37 13.31 6.73
CA PHE A 16 -28.96 11.92 6.93
C PHE A 16 -27.45 11.92 6.61
N ALA A 17 -26.63 11.88 7.64
CA ALA A 17 -25.19 11.67 7.48
C ALA A 17 -25.03 10.38 6.67
N GLN A 18 -24.53 10.51 5.45
CA GLN A 18 -24.32 9.35 4.58
C GLN A 18 -23.34 8.42 5.25
N GLU A 19 -23.59 7.11 5.19
CA GLU A 19 -22.68 6.12 5.75
C GLU A 19 -21.28 6.27 5.17
N PRO A 20 -20.22 6.24 6.00
CA PRO A 20 -18.85 6.44 5.54
C PRO A 20 -18.43 5.33 4.59
N ILE A 21 -17.55 5.67 3.66
CA ILE A 21 -16.86 4.72 2.81
C ILE A 21 -15.70 4.14 3.62
N LYS A 22 -15.72 2.84 3.88
CA LYS A 22 -14.69 2.15 4.67
C LYS A 22 -13.52 1.76 3.81
N ILE A 23 -12.33 2.27 4.14
CA ILE A 23 -11.05 1.92 3.52
C ILE A 23 -10.22 1.16 4.55
N GLY A 24 -9.70 0.00 4.17
CA GLY A 24 -8.82 -0.77 5.02
C GLY A 24 -7.35 -0.40 4.80
N GLN A 25 -6.61 -0.24 5.87
CA GLN A 25 -5.15 -0.18 5.82
C GLN A 25 -4.57 -1.37 6.58
N PHE A 26 -3.57 -2.02 6.01
CA PHE A 26 -2.74 -2.99 6.71
C PHE A 26 -1.28 -2.56 6.59
N ALA A 27 -0.60 -2.41 7.71
CA ALA A 27 0.73 -1.84 7.76
C ALA A 27 1.55 -2.44 8.91
N SER A 28 2.85 -2.53 8.76
CA SER A 28 3.78 -2.90 9.83
C SER A 28 3.96 -1.72 10.78
N LEU A 29 3.03 -1.51 11.72
CA LEU A 29 3.11 -0.39 12.67
C LEU A 29 4.05 -0.69 13.83
N THR A 30 4.30 -1.98 14.08
CA THR A 30 5.26 -2.48 15.07
C THR A 30 6.22 -3.48 14.44
N GLY A 31 7.29 -3.86 15.18
CA GLY A 31 8.31 -4.80 14.71
C GLY A 31 9.39 -4.16 13.84
N LYS A 32 10.14 -4.99 13.11
CA LYS A 32 11.37 -4.57 12.39
C LYS A 32 11.15 -3.60 11.23
N GLU A 33 9.94 -3.55 10.68
CA GLU A 33 9.57 -2.72 9.53
C GLU A 33 8.75 -1.47 9.97
N ALA A 34 8.63 -1.24 11.30
CA ALA A 34 7.73 -0.24 11.88
C ALA A 34 7.97 1.19 11.37
N SER A 35 9.20 1.61 11.18
CA SER A 35 9.51 2.96 10.69
C SER A 35 8.91 3.22 9.30
N LEU A 36 8.94 2.21 8.42
CA LEU A 36 8.35 2.28 7.08
C LEU A 36 6.83 2.25 7.14
N GLY A 37 6.27 1.33 7.93
CA GLY A 37 4.82 1.20 8.08
C GLY A 37 4.17 2.42 8.72
N GLN A 38 4.75 2.97 9.77
CA GLN A 38 4.29 4.20 10.42
C GLN A 38 4.34 5.40 9.48
N SER A 39 5.44 5.56 8.74
CA SER A 39 5.57 6.64 7.76
C SER A 39 4.49 6.56 6.67
N SER A 40 4.24 5.36 6.14
CA SER A 40 3.16 5.11 5.17
C SER A 40 1.78 5.38 5.78
N SER A 41 1.55 4.95 7.02
CA SER A 41 0.28 5.17 7.72
C SER A 41 0.00 6.65 7.94
N ASN A 42 1.00 7.43 8.34
CA ASN A 42 0.87 8.87 8.50
C ASN A 42 0.48 9.55 7.18
N GLY A 43 1.10 9.17 6.07
CA GLY A 43 0.73 9.68 4.74
C GLY A 43 -0.69 9.30 4.33
N THR A 44 -1.12 8.07 4.65
CA THR A 44 -2.51 7.63 4.41
C THR A 44 -3.50 8.44 5.24
N MET A 45 -3.25 8.63 6.54
CA MET A 45 -4.12 9.43 7.41
C MET A 45 -4.25 10.87 6.91
N MET A 46 -3.13 11.49 6.56
CA MET A 46 -3.14 12.84 6.01
C MET A 46 -4.01 12.95 4.75
N ALA A 47 -3.89 12.00 3.82
CA ALA A 47 -4.71 11.97 2.61
C ALA A 47 -6.21 11.76 2.91
N ILE A 48 -6.55 10.92 3.88
CA ILE A 48 -7.94 10.71 4.32
C ILE A 48 -8.51 12.00 4.94
N ASP A 49 -7.73 12.66 5.80
CA ASP A 49 -8.14 13.92 6.44
C ASP A 49 -8.37 15.03 5.40
N ASP A 50 -7.45 15.19 4.44
CA ASP A 50 -7.59 16.16 3.35
C ASP A 50 -8.84 15.89 2.49
N LEU A 51 -9.08 14.62 2.13
CA LEU A 51 -10.27 14.25 1.35
C LEU A 51 -11.56 14.49 2.13
N ASN A 52 -11.56 14.18 3.43
CA ASN A 52 -12.73 14.43 4.28
C ASN A 52 -12.98 15.93 4.49
N ALA A 53 -11.93 16.73 4.66
CA ALA A 53 -12.04 18.19 4.73
C ALA A 53 -12.58 18.81 3.43
N ALA A 54 -12.29 18.18 2.28
CA ALA A 54 -12.84 18.57 0.98
C ALA A 54 -14.29 18.08 0.73
N GLY A 55 -14.95 17.46 1.70
CA GLY A 55 -16.32 16.96 1.60
C GLY A 55 -16.44 15.46 1.29
N GLY A 56 -15.34 14.71 1.37
CA GLY A 56 -15.30 13.27 1.17
C GLY A 56 -15.40 12.85 -0.30
N VAL A 57 -15.75 11.60 -0.52
CA VAL A 57 -15.92 11.04 -1.87
C VAL A 57 -17.41 10.86 -2.16
N LEU A 58 -17.91 11.49 -3.21
CA LEU A 58 -19.33 11.53 -3.55
C LEU A 58 -20.21 12.05 -2.38
N GLY A 59 -19.70 13.02 -1.63
CA GLY A 59 -20.37 13.58 -0.45
C GLY A 59 -20.38 12.68 0.78
N ARG A 60 -19.63 11.59 0.77
CA ARG A 60 -19.53 10.63 1.87
C ARG A 60 -18.14 10.70 2.51
N PRO A 61 -18.03 10.74 3.84
CA PRO A 61 -16.73 10.71 4.51
C PRO A 61 -16.04 9.35 4.30
N LEU A 62 -14.71 9.36 4.29
CA LEU A 62 -13.88 8.17 4.32
C LEU A 62 -13.61 7.77 5.77
N LEU A 63 -13.75 6.50 6.09
CA LEU A 63 -13.37 5.91 7.37
C LEU A 63 -12.20 4.95 7.14
N LEU A 64 -11.01 5.31 7.65
CA LEU A 64 -9.84 4.45 7.62
C LEU A 64 -9.89 3.45 8.78
N ILE A 65 -9.77 2.16 8.47
CA ILE A 65 -9.65 1.08 9.46
C ILE A 65 -8.28 0.46 9.27
N THR A 66 -7.43 0.56 10.29
CA THR A 66 -6.03 0.14 10.23
C THR A 66 -5.78 -1.10 11.08
N GLU A 67 -5.07 -2.07 10.50
CA GLU A 67 -4.58 -3.28 11.17
C GLU A 67 -3.04 -3.32 11.15
N ASP A 68 -2.45 -3.59 12.31
CA ASP A 68 -1.00 -3.77 12.45
C ASP A 68 -0.60 -5.19 12.07
N THR A 69 0.27 -5.33 11.09
CA THR A 69 0.83 -6.62 10.66
C THR A 69 2.01 -7.07 11.52
N GLN A 70 2.45 -6.24 12.48
CA GLN A 70 3.52 -6.50 13.43
C GLN A 70 4.86 -6.89 12.78
N SER A 71 5.03 -6.63 11.50
CA SER A 71 6.17 -7.13 10.70
C SER A 71 6.33 -8.66 10.73
N LYS A 72 5.26 -9.41 11.02
CA LYS A 72 5.30 -10.87 11.15
C LYS A 72 4.79 -11.58 9.89
N PRO A 73 5.40 -12.70 9.52
CA PRO A 73 4.87 -13.58 8.45
C PRO A 73 3.43 -14.02 8.75
N GLY A 74 2.57 -14.02 7.71
CA GLY A 74 1.18 -14.45 7.80
C GLY A 74 0.19 -13.40 8.32
N GLU A 75 0.66 -12.39 9.07
CA GLU A 75 -0.21 -11.37 9.66
C GLU A 75 -0.86 -10.47 8.61
N SER A 76 -0.20 -10.22 7.48
CA SER A 76 -0.79 -9.42 6.40
C SER A 76 -2.02 -10.09 5.78
N ALA A 77 -1.96 -11.40 5.56
CA ALA A 77 -3.12 -12.16 5.07
C ALA A 77 -4.26 -12.17 6.10
N THR A 78 -3.93 -12.33 7.38
CA THR A 78 -4.90 -12.31 8.50
C THR A 78 -5.58 -10.95 8.61
N ALA A 79 -4.81 -9.86 8.60
CA ALA A 79 -5.30 -8.50 8.67
C ALA A 79 -6.25 -8.18 7.48
N VAL A 80 -5.84 -8.51 6.26
CA VAL A 80 -6.66 -8.28 5.06
C VAL A 80 -7.95 -9.11 5.10
N LYS A 81 -7.89 -10.36 5.51
CA LYS A 81 -9.11 -11.19 5.68
C LYS A 81 -10.08 -10.57 6.69
N LYS A 82 -9.58 -10.04 7.81
CA LYS A 82 -10.38 -9.36 8.84
C LYS A 82 -11.02 -8.09 8.31
N LEU A 83 -10.24 -7.20 7.65
CA LEU A 83 -10.71 -5.96 7.05
C LEU A 83 -11.84 -6.22 6.04
N ILE A 84 -11.70 -7.25 5.19
CA ILE A 84 -12.71 -7.60 4.19
C ILE A 84 -13.94 -8.24 4.83
N SER A 85 -13.75 -9.30 5.63
CA SER A 85 -14.86 -10.14 6.08
C SER A 85 -15.65 -9.54 7.23
N ARG A 86 -14.97 -8.89 8.20
CA ARG A 86 -15.58 -8.31 9.39
C ARG A 86 -15.94 -6.85 9.17
N ASP A 87 -14.95 -6.05 8.72
CA ASP A 87 -15.09 -4.60 8.67
C ASP A 87 -15.74 -4.11 7.38
N LYS A 88 -15.82 -4.99 6.36
CA LYS A 88 -16.50 -4.72 5.07
C LYS A 88 -15.91 -3.52 4.34
N VAL A 89 -14.58 -3.41 4.33
CA VAL A 89 -13.89 -2.38 3.55
C VAL A 89 -14.05 -2.63 2.06
N ILE A 90 -14.08 -1.57 1.27
CA ILE A 90 -14.25 -1.65 -0.19
C ILE A 90 -12.94 -1.56 -0.96
N ALA A 91 -11.88 -1.11 -0.31
CA ALA A 91 -10.52 -1.02 -0.85
C ALA A 91 -9.50 -1.21 0.26
N LEU A 92 -8.29 -1.62 -0.11
CA LEU A 92 -7.17 -1.90 0.78
C LEU A 92 -5.96 -1.07 0.39
N LEU A 93 -5.35 -0.41 1.37
CA LEU A 93 -4.09 0.30 1.25
C LEU A 93 -3.01 -0.43 2.06
N GLY A 94 -1.88 -0.72 1.44
CA GLY A 94 -0.77 -1.46 2.06
C GLY A 94 -0.23 -2.53 1.12
N GLU A 95 0.83 -3.11 1.43
CA GLU A 95 1.87 -2.91 2.44
C GLU A 95 3.11 -2.29 1.77
N VAL A 96 4.03 -1.72 2.54
CA VAL A 96 5.30 -1.20 2.01
C VAL A 96 6.22 -2.33 1.57
N ALA A 97 6.39 -3.34 2.43
CA ALA A 97 7.27 -4.47 2.17
C ALA A 97 6.65 -5.48 1.19
N SER A 98 7.38 -5.81 0.11
CA SER A 98 6.89 -6.73 -0.93
C SER A 98 6.50 -8.10 -0.37
N SER A 99 7.21 -8.64 0.62
CA SER A 99 6.85 -9.92 1.27
C SER A 99 5.46 -9.86 1.91
N ARG A 100 5.12 -8.74 2.54
CA ARG A 100 3.82 -8.53 3.19
C ARG A 100 2.70 -8.37 2.18
N SER A 101 2.96 -7.60 1.10
CA SER A 101 1.98 -7.46 0.02
C SER A 101 1.71 -8.78 -0.69
N LEU A 102 2.73 -9.63 -0.89
CA LEU A 102 2.58 -10.96 -1.49
C LEU A 102 1.73 -11.92 -0.63
N GLU A 103 1.76 -11.76 0.70
CA GLU A 103 0.89 -12.53 1.60
C GLU A 103 -0.58 -12.07 1.51
N ALA A 104 -0.81 -10.78 1.39
CA ALA A 104 -2.14 -10.16 1.37
C ALA A 104 -2.84 -10.27 0.01
N ALA A 105 -2.07 -10.12 -1.07
CA ALA A 105 -2.60 -10.00 -2.43
C ALA A 105 -3.53 -11.16 -2.87
N PRO A 106 -3.23 -12.45 -2.60
CA PRO A 106 -4.15 -13.55 -2.95
C PRO A 106 -5.51 -13.45 -2.25
N VAL A 107 -5.53 -12.95 -1.00
CA VAL A 107 -6.77 -12.79 -0.22
C VAL A 107 -7.62 -11.67 -0.83
N ALA A 108 -7.02 -10.52 -1.12
CA ALA A 108 -7.68 -9.39 -1.76
C ALA A 108 -8.19 -9.74 -3.16
N GLN A 109 -7.35 -10.42 -3.96
CA GLN A 109 -7.70 -10.89 -5.30
C GLN A 109 -8.91 -11.84 -5.29
N ALA A 110 -8.90 -12.84 -4.40
CA ALA A 110 -10.00 -13.80 -4.29
C ALA A 110 -11.33 -13.14 -3.88
N ALA A 111 -11.24 -12.12 -3.02
CA ALA A 111 -12.39 -11.34 -2.58
C ALA A 111 -12.84 -10.26 -3.60
N LYS A 112 -12.07 -10.03 -4.67
CA LYS A 112 -12.28 -8.96 -5.66
C LYS A 112 -12.32 -7.56 -5.01
N VAL A 113 -11.51 -7.37 -3.95
CA VAL A 113 -11.35 -6.08 -3.28
C VAL A 113 -10.03 -5.46 -3.78
N PRO A 114 -10.06 -4.26 -4.36
CA PRO A 114 -8.84 -3.62 -4.85
C PRO A 114 -7.85 -3.37 -3.70
N MET A 115 -6.60 -3.76 -3.93
CA MET A 115 -5.47 -3.54 -3.03
C MET A 115 -4.42 -2.70 -3.74
N ILE A 116 -3.98 -1.62 -3.10
CA ILE A 116 -2.95 -0.72 -3.63
C ILE A 116 -1.78 -0.67 -2.68
N SER A 117 -0.62 -1.16 -3.13
CA SER A 117 0.62 -1.03 -2.38
C SER A 117 1.30 0.31 -2.67
N PRO A 118 1.73 1.07 -1.64
CA PRO A 118 2.43 2.33 -1.84
C PRO A 118 3.87 2.15 -2.32
N ALA A 119 4.54 1.04 -2.00
CA ALA A 119 5.99 0.92 -2.18
C ALA A 119 6.51 -0.49 -2.49
N SER A 120 5.68 -1.50 -2.62
CA SER A 120 6.14 -2.87 -2.95
C SER A 120 6.62 -2.96 -4.39
N THR A 121 7.92 -3.00 -4.60
CA THR A 121 8.56 -2.93 -5.93
C THR A 121 8.69 -4.28 -6.64
N ASN A 122 8.51 -5.40 -5.93
CA ASN A 122 8.59 -6.73 -6.54
C ASN A 122 7.45 -6.93 -7.57
N PRO A 123 7.75 -7.26 -8.84
CA PRO A 123 6.75 -7.42 -9.90
C PRO A 123 5.62 -8.40 -9.54
N LYS A 124 5.97 -9.50 -8.85
CA LYS A 124 5.04 -10.57 -8.47
C LYS A 124 3.83 -10.08 -7.67
N VAL A 125 3.94 -8.92 -7.01
CA VAL A 125 2.82 -8.36 -6.23
C VAL A 125 1.61 -8.09 -7.12
N THR A 126 1.78 -7.37 -8.23
CA THR A 126 0.67 -7.07 -9.16
C THR A 126 0.41 -8.19 -10.17
N GLU A 127 1.35 -9.12 -10.35
CA GLU A 127 1.12 -10.35 -11.12
C GLU A 127 0.14 -11.30 -10.43
N THR A 128 -0.18 -11.08 -9.15
CA THR A 128 -1.17 -11.88 -8.40
C THR A 128 -2.56 -11.80 -9.02
N GLY A 129 -2.96 -10.66 -9.60
CA GLY A 129 -4.24 -10.54 -10.28
C GLY A 129 -4.71 -9.11 -10.54
N ALA A 130 -5.88 -9.00 -11.20
CA ALA A 130 -6.43 -7.76 -11.72
C ALA A 130 -6.92 -6.77 -10.64
N TYR A 131 -7.02 -7.21 -9.39
CA TYR A 131 -7.40 -6.36 -8.25
C TYR A 131 -6.20 -5.84 -7.44
N ILE A 132 -4.97 -6.12 -7.89
CA ILE A 132 -3.75 -5.77 -7.16
C ILE A 132 -2.97 -4.71 -7.91
N PHE A 133 -2.75 -3.57 -7.26
CA PHE A 133 -2.14 -2.37 -7.84
C PHE A 133 -0.95 -1.90 -7.01
N ARG A 134 -0.17 -1.00 -7.57
CA ARG A 134 0.91 -0.26 -6.89
C ARG A 134 1.01 1.17 -7.42
N THR A 135 1.60 2.05 -6.63
CA THR A 135 1.89 3.44 -7.02
C THR A 135 3.38 3.71 -7.20
N CYS A 136 4.23 2.71 -6.97
CA CYS A 136 5.69 2.83 -7.09
C CYS A 136 6.23 2.18 -8.37
N PHE A 137 7.51 2.46 -8.68
CA PHE A 137 8.28 1.74 -9.70
C PHE A 137 8.53 0.28 -9.27
N ILE A 138 9.11 -0.51 -10.17
CA ILE A 138 9.36 -1.95 -9.97
C ILE A 138 10.85 -2.29 -10.02
N ASP A 139 11.23 -3.43 -9.42
CA ASP A 139 12.62 -3.90 -9.37
C ASP A 139 13.31 -4.00 -10.74
N PRO A 140 12.63 -4.39 -11.86
CA PRO A 140 13.19 -4.35 -13.22
C PRO A 140 13.66 -2.95 -13.67
N PHE A 141 13.13 -1.88 -13.09
CA PHE A 141 13.62 -0.53 -13.31
C PHE A 141 14.72 -0.17 -12.31
N GLN A 142 14.49 -0.43 -11.02
CA GLN A 142 15.41 -0.05 -9.94
C GLN A 142 16.76 -0.75 -10.05
N GLY A 143 16.78 -2.06 -10.29
CA GLY A 143 18.00 -2.85 -10.39
C GLY A 143 18.97 -2.35 -11.46
N PRO A 144 18.54 -2.19 -12.73
CA PRO A 144 19.38 -1.62 -13.79
C PRO A 144 19.87 -0.19 -13.51
N VAL A 145 19.04 0.67 -12.92
CA VAL A 145 19.47 2.04 -12.54
C VAL A 145 20.60 1.99 -11.52
N MET A 146 20.47 1.16 -10.49
CA MET A 146 21.52 0.98 -9.48
C MET A 146 22.78 0.37 -10.06
N ALA A 147 22.65 -0.63 -10.94
CA ALA A 147 23.77 -1.28 -11.61
C ALA A 147 24.54 -0.29 -12.50
N ARG A 148 23.83 0.51 -13.27
CA ARG A 148 24.41 1.57 -14.09
C ARG A 148 25.12 2.62 -13.25
N PHE A 149 24.52 3.08 -12.16
CA PHE A 149 25.15 4.00 -11.23
C PHE A 149 26.48 3.43 -10.68
N ALA A 150 26.48 2.18 -10.24
CA ALA A 150 27.68 1.50 -9.76
C ALA A 150 28.77 1.43 -10.84
N ARG A 151 28.42 1.11 -12.08
CA ARG A 151 29.38 1.03 -13.21
C ARG A 151 29.88 2.39 -13.68
N GLU A 152 28.99 3.34 -13.92
CA GLU A 152 29.29 4.60 -14.57
C GLU A 152 29.79 5.66 -13.62
N ARG A 153 29.17 5.78 -12.43
CA ARG A 153 29.51 6.82 -11.44
C ARG A 153 30.57 6.35 -10.46
N LEU A 154 30.39 5.17 -9.89
CA LEU A 154 31.35 4.62 -8.92
C LEU A 154 32.52 3.87 -9.60
N LYS A 155 32.47 3.66 -10.93
CA LYS A 155 33.51 2.91 -11.69
C LYS A 155 33.77 1.51 -11.12
N ALA A 156 32.80 0.95 -10.40
CA ALA A 156 32.94 -0.36 -9.77
C ALA A 156 33.01 -1.46 -10.83
N LYS A 157 34.11 -2.23 -10.84
CA LYS A 157 34.29 -3.39 -11.72
C LYS A 157 33.88 -4.70 -11.06
N ARG A 158 34.02 -4.76 -9.73
CA ARG A 158 33.72 -5.92 -8.89
C ARG A 158 32.91 -5.46 -7.68
N ILE A 159 31.86 -6.18 -7.33
CA ILE A 159 31.01 -5.89 -6.16
C ILE A 159 30.63 -7.17 -5.42
N ALA A 160 30.32 -7.04 -4.15
CA ALA A 160 29.62 -8.03 -3.35
C ALA A 160 28.15 -7.58 -3.15
N LEU A 161 27.23 -8.52 -3.18
CA LEU A 161 25.82 -8.27 -2.90
C LEU A 161 25.42 -8.89 -1.57
N MET A 162 24.99 -8.05 -0.63
CA MET A 162 24.37 -8.53 0.61
C MET A 162 22.87 -8.63 0.38
N VAL A 163 22.32 -9.83 0.46
CA VAL A 163 20.92 -10.14 0.17
C VAL A 163 20.24 -10.75 1.38
N SER A 164 19.12 -10.17 1.80
CA SER A 164 18.26 -10.79 2.81
C SER A 164 17.46 -11.91 2.17
N ASN A 165 17.70 -13.15 2.57
CA ASN A 165 17.01 -14.34 2.04
C ASN A 165 15.55 -14.49 2.51
N SER A 166 15.13 -13.71 3.50
CA SER A 166 13.74 -13.67 4.00
C SER A 166 12.93 -12.50 3.42
N SER A 167 13.51 -11.69 2.53
CA SER A 167 12.85 -10.52 1.94
C SER A 167 12.65 -10.71 0.44
N ALA A 168 11.38 -10.80 0.01
CA ALA A 168 11.04 -10.89 -1.41
C ALA A 168 11.52 -9.66 -2.21
N TYR A 169 11.55 -8.48 -1.59
CA TYR A 169 12.15 -7.28 -2.15
C TYR A 169 13.64 -7.47 -2.39
N SER A 170 14.39 -7.84 -1.35
CA SER A 170 15.85 -7.97 -1.44
C SER A 170 16.28 -9.02 -2.47
N ILE A 171 15.60 -10.16 -2.52
CA ILE A 171 15.85 -11.22 -3.50
C ILE A 171 15.54 -10.75 -4.92
N GLY A 172 14.37 -10.10 -5.11
CA GLY A 172 13.94 -9.61 -6.42
C GLY A 172 14.86 -8.53 -6.96
N LEU A 173 15.17 -7.52 -6.16
CA LEU A 173 16.06 -6.43 -6.55
C LEU A 173 17.48 -6.93 -6.86
N ALA A 174 18.02 -7.82 -6.03
CA ALA A 174 19.35 -8.39 -6.25
C ALA A 174 19.46 -9.13 -7.59
N LYS A 175 18.38 -9.82 -8.00
CA LYS A 175 18.31 -10.48 -9.31
C LYS A 175 18.50 -9.47 -10.46
N PHE A 176 17.65 -8.44 -10.52
CA PHE A 176 17.68 -7.45 -11.60
C PHE A 176 18.96 -6.60 -11.58
N PHE A 177 19.47 -6.29 -10.39
CA PHE A 177 20.75 -5.63 -10.24
C PHE A 177 21.88 -6.49 -10.80
N ARG A 178 21.98 -7.77 -10.40
CA ARG A 178 23.00 -8.72 -10.84
C ARG A 178 23.00 -8.88 -12.36
N GLU A 179 21.84 -9.15 -12.94
CA GLU A 179 21.67 -9.32 -14.39
C GLU A 179 22.20 -8.10 -15.14
N SER A 180 21.79 -6.90 -14.72
CA SER A 180 22.23 -5.66 -15.36
C SER A 180 23.70 -5.35 -15.14
N PHE A 181 24.22 -5.56 -13.91
CA PHE A 181 25.62 -5.27 -13.58
C PHE A 181 26.60 -6.16 -14.38
N VAL A 182 26.27 -7.44 -14.52
CA VAL A 182 27.06 -8.40 -15.31
C VAL A 182 26.97 -8.09 -16.80
N ALA A 183 25.77 -7.81 -17.32
CA ALA A 183 25.58 -7.42 -18.72
C ALA A 183 26.37 -6.16 -19.11
N ASN A 184 26.63 -5.27 -18.13
CA ASN A 184 27.47 -4.08 -18.31
C ASN A 184 28.97 -4.33 -17.98
N GLY A 185 29.44 -5.57 -18.01
CA GLY A 185 30.83 -5.96 -17.83
C GLY A 185 31.34 -5.86 -16.38
N GLY A 186 30.45 -5.92 -15.39
CA GLY A 186 30.79 -6.04 -13.98
C GLY A 186 30.89 -7.49 -13.54
N THR A 187 31.56 -7.72 -12.40
CA THR A 187 31.69 -9.05 -11.79
C THR A 187 31.10 -9.04 -10.39
N ILE A 188 30.23 -10.02 -10.07
CA ILE A 188 29.76 -10.26 -8.71
C ILE A 188 30.74 -11.25 -8.04
N VAL A 189 31.28 -10.89 -6.89
CA VAL A 189 32.32 -11.69 -6.21
C VAL A 189 31.77 -12.40 -4.96
N LEU A 190 30.60 -11.99 -4.45
CA LEU A 190 29.90 -12.59 -3.32
C LEU A 190 28.41 -12.27 -3.40
#